data_a316acb9f9290c8784667bf5d24308a1
#
_entry.id   a316acb9f9290c8784667bf5d24308a1
#
_cell.length_a   1.000
_cell.length_b   1.000
_cell.length_c   1.000
_cell.angle_alpha   90.00
_cell.angle_beta   90.00
_cell.angle_gamma   90.00
#
_symmetry.space_group_name_H-M   'P 1'
#
loop_
_entity.id
_entity.type
_entity.pdbx_description
1 polymer ?
#
loop_
_entity_poly.entity_id
_entity_poly.type
_entity_poly.pdbx_seq_one_letter_code
_entity_poly.pdbx_strand_id
1 'polypeptide(L)' 'MTTSSRSVGRPPARVASGIGARVRTARTAAGWTQAQLAGERFSKAYISALENGLVQPSIPALAYLAERLA' A
#
# COMPACT_ATOMS: atom_id res chain seq x y z
N MET A 1 -8.04 23.10 21.03
CA MET A 1 -8.33 23.16 20.55
C MET A 1 -7.73 22.93 19.65
N THR A 2 -7.55 22.80 19.19
CA THR A 2 -7.08 22.75 18.28
C THR A 2 -6.56 21.59 17.87
N THR A 3 -6.27 20.88 18.41
CA THR A 3 -5.78 19.77 18.11
C THR A 3 -6.51 19.05 17.20
N SER A 4 -7.66 18.97 17.36
CA SER A 4 -8.44 18.22 16.55
C SER A 4 -8.25 18.52 15.15
N SER A 5 -8.01 19.69 14.87
CA SER A 5 -8.02 20.01 13.52
C SER A 5 -7.03 19.24 12.73
N ARG A 6 -5.92 18.99 13.26
CA ARG A 6 -5.01 18.39 12.53
C ARG A 6 -5.37 17.07 12.18
N SER A 7 -5.86 16.38 12.99
CA SER A 7 -6.12 15.05 12.69
C SER A 7 -7.08 14.99 11.59
N VAL A 8 -7.92 15.91 11.55
CA VAL A 8 -8.89 15.92 10.56
C VAL A 8 -8.31 15.99 9.21
N GLY A 9 -7.24 16.61 9.10
CA GLY A 9 -6.71 16.81 7.81
C GLY A 9 -6.32 15.57 7.08
N ARG A 10 -6.31 14.46 7.75
CA ARG A 10 -5.92 13.35 7.14
C ARG A 10 -6.86 12.43 6.66
N PRO A 11 -8.11 12.58 6.74
CA PRO A 11 -9.05 11.60 6.33
C PRO A 11 -8.77 11.00 4.97
N PRO A 12 -8.51 11.80 3.99
CA PRO A 12 -8.29 11.28 2.67
C PRO A 12 -7.10 10.35 2.64
N ALA A 13 -6.10 10.75 3.32
CA ALA A 13 -4.92 9.97 3.34
C ALA A 13 -5.16 8.65 3.98
N ARG A 14 -5.92 8.67 5.04
CA ARG A 14 -6.20 7.50 5.74
C ARG A 14 -6.95 6.54 4.92
N VAL A 15 -7.91 6.97 4.24
CA VAL A 15 -8.70 6.11 3.43
C VAL A 15 -7.86 5.52 2.35
N ALA A 16 -7.11 6.33 1.69
CA ALA A 16 -6.32 5.85 0.61
C ALA A 16 -5.32 4.84 1.08
N SER A 17 -4.87 4.99 2.30
CA SER A 17 -3.84 4.09 2.76
C SER A 17 -4.38 2.81 3.35
N GLY A 18 -5.65 2.59 3.31
CA GLY A 18 -6.18 1.37 3.88
C GLY A 18 -5.46 0.14 3.41
N ILE A 19 -5.52 -0.17 2.14
CA ILE A 19 -4.86 -1.33 1.61
C ILE A 19 -3.41 -1.04 1.31
N GLY A 20 -3.12 0.11 0.74
CA GLY A 20 -1.76 0.47 0.40
C GLY A 20 -0.85 0.48 1.60
N ALA A 21 -1.31 1.04 2.70
CA ALA A 21 -0.50 1.09 3.90
C ALA A 21 -0.26 -0.30 4.45
N ARG A 22 -1.24 -1.19 4.35
CA ARG A 22 -1.06 -2.54 4.83
C ARG A 22 -0.06 -3.29 3.99
N VAL A 23 -0.10 -3.09 2.70
CA VAL A 23 0.85 -3.73 1.81
C VAL A 23 2.25 -3.23 2.14
N ARG A 24 2.40 -1.95 2.34
CA ARG A 24 3.70 -1.39 2.66
C ARG A 24 4.23 -1.93 3.97
N THR A 25 3.38 -1.99 4.97
CA THR A 25 3.78 -2.49 6.28
C THR A 25 4.24 -3.95 6.17
N ALA A 26 3.47 -4.77 5.47
CA ALA A 26 3.82 -6.18 5.32
C ALA A 26 5.10 -6.33 4.53
N ARG A 27 5.25 -5.52 3.48
CA ARG A 27 6.44 -5.60 2.64
C ARG A 27 7.69 -5.23 3.43
N THR A 28 7.63 -4.14 4.18
CA THR A 28 8.81 -3.70 4.92
C THR A 28 9.11 -4.67 6.06
N ALA A 29 8.08 -5.23 6.67
CA ALA A 29 8.30 -6.20 7.72
C ALA A 29 8.97 -7.46 7.17
N ALA A 30 8.70 -7.80 5.92
CA ALA A 30 9.32 -8.94 5.30
C ALA A 30 10.71 -8.62 4.74
N GLY A 31 11.10 -7.38 4.76
CA GLY A 31 12.41 -6.99 4.25
C GLY A 31 12.47 -6.91 2.74
N TRP A 32 11.35 -6.72 2.08
CA TRP A 32 11.30 -6.72 0.62
C TRP A 32 11.30 -5.32 0.06
N THR A 33 11.93 -5.16 -1.10
CA THR A 33 11.83 -3.90 -1.82
C THR A 33 10.53 -3.89 -2.61
N GLN A 34 10.16 -2.74 -3.12
CA GLN A 34 8.99 -2.65 -3.96
C GLN A 34 9.16 -3.49 -5.22
N ALA A 35 10.35 -3.49 -5.79
CA ALA A 35 10.60 -4.28 -6.98
C ALA A 35 10.48 -5.78 -6.68
N GLN A 36 10.95 -6.19 -5.54
CA GLN A 36 10.84 -7.59 -5.17
C GLN A 36 9.39 -8.00 -5.00
N LEU A 37 8.60 -7.15 -4.38
CA LEU A 37 7.21 -7.48 -4.21
C LEU A 37 6.48 -7.53 -5.54
N ALA A 38 6.83 -6.63 -6.45
CA ALA A 38 6.19 -6.60 -7.76
C ALA A 38 6.41 -7.90 -8.51
N GLY A 39 7.56 -8.49 -8.36
CA GLY A 39 7.87 -9.72 -9.03
C GLY A 39 7.80 -9.54 -10.53
N GLU A 40 7.29 -10.53 -11.22
CA GLU A 40 7.16 -10.45 -12.65
C GLU A 40 5.81 -9.96 -13.10
N ARG A 41 4.88 -9.86 -12.19
CA ARG A 41 3.54 -9.50 -12.55
C ARG A 41 3.28 -8.02 -12.61
N PHE A 42 3.99 -7.27 -11.78
CA PHE A 42 3.76 -5.84 -11.67
C PHE A 42 5.08 -5.11 -11.76
N SER A 43 5.04 -3.80 -11.80
CA SER A 43 6.24 -2.99 -11.82
C SER A 43 6.44 -2.35 -10.45
N LYS A 44 7.65 -1.91 -10.21
CA LYS A 44 7.94 -1.17 -8.99
C LYS A 44 7.04 0.06 -8.92
N ALA A 45 6.82 0.71 -10.06
CA ALA A 45 6.00 1.90 -10.10
C ALA A 45 4.56 1.59 -9.68
N TYR A 46 4.05 0.43 -10.08
CA TYR A 46 2.71 0.04 -9.68
C TYR A 46 2.63 -0.14 -8.16
N ILE A 47 3.62 -0.82 -7.59
CA ILE A 47 3.63 -1.05 -6.15
C ILE A 47 3.72 0.29 -5.42
N SER A 48 4.54 1.20 -5.91
CA SER A 48 4.67 2.50 -5.29
C SER A 48 3.34 3.24 -5.32
N ALA A 49 2.67 3.24 -6.46
CA ALA A 49 1.38 3.90 -6.58
C ALA A 49 0.34 3.27 -5.67
N LEU A 50 0.36 1.96 -5.57
CA LEU A 50 -0.56 1.26 -4.72
C LEU A 50 -0.33 1.62 -3.26
N GLU A 51 0.92 1.63 -2.83
CA GLU A 51 1.24 1.93 -1.43
C GLU A 51 0.90 3.37 -1.07
N ASN A 52 0.91 4.25 -2.05
CA ASN A 52 0.57 5.63 -1.83
C ASN A 52 -0.92 5.93 -2.04
N GLY A 53 -1.70 4.92 -2.29
CA GLY A 53 -3.13 5.11 -2.43
C GLY A 53 -3.56 5.70 -3.75
N LEU A 54 -2.67 5.70 -4.74
CA LEU A 54 -2.99 6.28 -6.03
C LEU A 54 -3.72 5.32 -6.95
N VAL A 55 -3.63 4.04 -6.70
CA VAL A 55 -4.36 3.04 -7.47
C VAL A 55 -4.93 2.01 -6.51
N GLN A 56 -5.97 1.34 -6.94
CA GLN A 56 -6.58 0.29 -6.14
C GLN A 56 -6.28 -1.03 -6.80
N PRO A 57 -5.87 -2.02 -6.05
CA PRO A 57 -5.56 -3.31 -6.66
C PRO A 57 -6.85 -4.05 -6.99
N SER A 58 -6.83 -4.80 -8.07
CA SER A 58 -7.93 -5.69 -8.36
C SER A 58 -7.85 -6.86 -7.39
N ILE A 59 -8.90 -7.63 -7.31
CA ILE A 59 -8.91 -8.80 -6.43
C ILE A 59 -7.78 -9.75 -6.79
N PRO A 60 -7.59 -10.10 -8.08
CA PRO A 60 -6.46 -10.98 -8.41
C PRO A 60 -5.11 -10.37 -8.06
N ALA A 61 -4.96 -9.07 -8.23
CA ALA A 61 -3.70 -8.43 -7.88
C ALA A 61 -3.45 -8.52 -6.38
N LEU A 62 -4.48 -8.27 -5.60
CA LEU A 62 -4.35 -8.33 -4.18
C LEU A 62 -4.01 -9.74 -3.72
N ALA A 63 -4.63 -10.73 -4.33
CA ALA A 63 -4.34 -12.12 -4.00
C ALA A 63 -2.89 -12.47 -4.31
N TYR A 64 -2.40 -11.99 -5.44
CA TYR A 64 -1.01 -12.25 -5.80
C TYR A 64 -0.06 -11.65 -4.77
N LEU A 65 -0.32 -10.40 -4.37
CA LEU A 65 0.55 -9.76 -3.42
C LEU A 65 0.47 -10.43 -2.05
N ALA A 66 -0.72 -10.85 -1.66
CA ALA A 66 -0.89 -11.52 -0.39
C ALA A 66 -0.11 -12.83 -0.36
N GLU A 67 -0.11 -13.57 -1.46
CA GLU A 67 0.63 -14.79 -1.52
C GLU A 67 2.12 -14.55 -1.41
N ARG A 68 2.60 -13.50 -2.05
CA ARG A 68 4.03 -13.23 -1.99
C ARG A 68 4.45 -12.79 -0.60
N LEU A 69 3.56 -12.17 0.14
CA LEU A 69 3.89 -11.68 1.47
C LEU A 69 3.56 -12.67 2.59
N ALA A 70 2.94 -13.75 2.26
CA ALA A 70 2.55 -14.72 3.28
C ALA A 70 3.79 -15.56 3.78
#